data_f301db8ffe6dec7dd7db665bf66aaa59
#
_entry.id   f301db8ffe6dec7dd7db665bf66aaa59
#
_cell.length_a   1.000
_cell.length_b   1.000
_cell.length_c   1.000
_cell.angle_alpha   90.00
_cell.angle_beta   90.00
_cell.angle_gamma   90.00
#
_symmetry.space_group_name_H-M   'P 1'
#
loop_
_entity.id
_entity.type
_entity.pdbx_description
1 polymer ?
#
loop_
_entity_poly.entity_id
_entity_poly.type
_entity_poly.pdbx_seq_one_letter_code
_entity_poly.pdbx_strand_id
1 'polypeptide(L)'
;MKIKKVEIMKTLICLAVFVLFFTVQGFSQSEKSKSKAYVTTGGELIFSFANAEQNGNSLGSVLRFSPVFNLQVMVNQDMSKNFGLFTGLSVRNVGYITDDYKDPANNLIYKKKFRTYNLGLPLGFKVGNLDKTFFYGGYEVELAFSYKEKTYEGGDKIDKITGWFSDRNELFQHGFLTGVQFPRGVNVKFKYYLSEFHNQDYTTNANVKPYGGLKSNIFYFSLNFFLFKNLDMYYK
;
A
#
# COMPACT_ATOMS: atom_id res chain seq x y z
N MET A 1 6.61 20.61 16.59
CA MET A 1 5.82 19.72 15.72
C MET A 1 6.38 18.28 15.64
N LYS A 2 7.71 18.08 15.52
CA LYS A 2 8.34 16.73 15.50
C LYS A 2 8.03 15.85 16.71
N ILE A 3 8.01 16.40 17.92
CA ILE A 3 7.80 15.65 19.18
C ILE A 3 6.40 15.02 19.24
N LYS A 4 5.34 15.75 18.83
CA LYS A 4 3.97 15.20 18.78
C LYS A 4 3.82 14.05 17.77
N LYS A 5 4.50 14.12 16.61
CA LYS A 5 4.47 13.02 15.61
C LYS A 5 5.11 11.73 16.14
N VAL A 6 6.21 11.84 16.89
CA VAL A 6 6.90 10.69 17.49
C VAL A 6 6.06 10.04 18.59
N GLU A 7 5.38 10.82 19.42
CA GLU A 7 4.46 10.32 20.45
C GLU A 7 3.25 9.59 19.84
N ILE A 8 2.63 10.17 18.82
CA ILE A 8 1.51 9.54 18.09
C ILE A 8 1.97 8.21 17.45
N MET A 9 3.17 8.20 16.88
CA MET A 9 3.75 6.98 16.27
C MET A 9 3.97 5.87 17.30
N LYS A 10 4.51 6.18 18.48
CA LYS A 10 4.66 5.21 19.58
C LYS A 10 3.32 4.65 20.02
N THR A 11 2.32 5.52 20.21
CA THR A 11 0.97 5.11 20.61
C THR A 11 0.32 4.19 19.58
N LEU A 12 0.47 4.47 18.28
CA LEU A 12 -0.07 3.64 17.20
C LEU A 12 0.65 2.30 17.05
N ILE A 13 1.97 2.27 17.23
CA ILE A 13 2.75 1.02 17.26
C ILE A 13 2.31 0.16 18.46
N CYS A 14 2.16 0.75 19.64
CA CYS A 14 1.64 0.04 20.82
C CYS A 14 0.21 -0.47 20.58
N LEU A 15 -0.66 0.32 19.95
CA LEU A 15 -2.02 -0.08 19.62
C LEU A 15 -2.05 -1.23 18.60
N ALA A 16 -1.21 -1.18 17.57
CA ALA A 16 -1.09 -2.25 16.57
C ALA A 16 -0.55 -3.56 17.18
N VAL A 17 0.45 -3.47 18.05
CA VAL A 17 0.98 -4.62 18.81
C VAL A 17 -0.09 -5.16 19.77
N PHE A 18 -0.86 -4.30 20.43
CA PHE A 18 -1.93 -4.68 21.32
C PHE A 18 -3.07 -5.38 20.58
N VAL A 19 -3.50 -4.88 19.42
CA VAL A 19 -4.50 -5.51 18.55
C VAL A 19 -4.02 -6.89 18.06
N LEU A 20 -2.75 -7.01 17.66
CA LEU A 20 -2.13 -8.29 17.28
C LEU A 20 -2.13 -9.28 18.45
N PHE A 21 -1.86 -8.82 19.67
CA PHE A 21 -1.82 -9.70 20.86
C PHE A 21 -3.21 -10.21 21.24
N PHE A 22 -4.25 -9.37 21.12
CA PHE A 22 -5.64 -9.78 21.40
C PHE A 22 -6.23 -10.71 20.33
N THR A 23 -5.85 -10.55 19.07
CA THR A 23 -6.30 -11.46 18.00
C THR A 23 -5.73 -12.86 18.21
N VAL A 24 -4.48 -13.00 18.65
CA VAL A 24 -3.86 -14.30 18.94
C VAL A 24 -4.51 -15.01 20.14
N GLN A 25 -4.95 -14.28 21.17
CA GLN A 25 -5.62 -14.88 22.33
C GLN A 25 -7.09 -15.21 22.09
N GLY A 26 -7.80 -14.43 21.27
CA GLY A 26 -9.21 -14.68 20.93
C GLY A 26 -9.41 -15.96 20.12
N PHE A 27 -8.41 -16.47 19.45
CA PHE A 27 -8.44 -17.73 18.68
C PHE A 27 -8.29 -19.00 19.55
N SER A 28 -7.92 -18.87 20.83
CA SER A 28 -7.63 -20.01 21.72
C SER A 28 -8.84 -20.55 22.49
N GLN A 29 -10.03 -19.88 22.46
CA GLN A 29 -11.12 -20.21 23.39
C GLN A 29 -12.41 -20.77 22.75
N SER A 30 -12.44 -21.15 21.48
CA SER A 30 -13.63 -21.76 20.88
C SER A 30 -13.40 -23.23 20.49
N GLU A 31 -13.64 -24.12 21.43
CA GLU A 31 -13.95 -25.52 21.11
C GLU A 31 -15.36 -25.59 20.48
N LYS A 32 -15.43 -25.65 19.16
CA LYS A 32 -16.45 -26.29 18.32
C LYS A 32 -16.60 -25.73 16.91
N SER A 33 -15.52 -25.32 16.28
CA SER A 33 -15.51 -25.22 14.81
C SER A 33 -14.11 -25.53 14.31
N LYS A 34 -13.97 -26.44 13.33
CA LYS A 34 -12.69 -26.84 12.71
C LYS A 34 -12.12 -25.77 11.78
N SER A 35 -12.34 -24.51 12.10
CA SER A 35 -11.76 -23.37 11.39
C SER A 35 -10.40 -23.03 12.00
N LYS A 36 -9.35 -23.70 11.54
CA LYS A 36 -7.99 -23.34 11.94
C LYS A 36 -7.53 -22.09 11.17
N ALA A 37 -7.04 -21.11 11.90
CA ALA A 37 -6.31 -20.00 11.26
C ALA A 37 -5.03 -20.55 10.60
N TYR A 38 -4.71 -20.06 9.41
CA TYR A 38 -3.50 -20.45 8.68
C TYR A 38 -2.79 -19.21 8.12
N VAL A 39 -1.48 -19.34 7.96
CA VAL A 39 -0.62 -18.27 7.44
C VAL A 39 -0.26 -18.57 5.99
N THR A 40 -0.30 -17.54 5.17
CA THR A 40 0.17 -17.59 3.78
C THR A 40 1.12 -16.43 3.51
N THR A 41 2.02 -16.63 2.56
CA THR A 41 2.96 -15.59 2.11
C THR A 41 2.81 -15.40 0.62
N GLY A 42 2.95 -14.18 0.14
CA GLY A 42 2.82 -13.88 -1.28
C GLY A 42 3.72 -12.75 -1.74
N GLY A 43 4.08 -12.83 -3.02
CA GLY A 43 4.72 -11.76 -3.76
C GLY A 43 3.73 -11.06 -4.67
N GLU A 44 4.03 -9.81 -5.02
CA GLU A 44 3.12 -8.95 -5.79
C GLU A 44 3.88 -8.18 -6.87
N LEU A 45 3.37 -8.20 -8.10
CA LEU A 45 3.80 -7.34 -9.20
C LEU A 45 2.79 -6.19 -9.32
N ILE A 46 3.24 -4.96 -9.09
CA ILE A 46 2.36 -3.78 -9.03
C ILE A 46 2.49 -2.95 -10.30
N PHE A 47 1.34 -2.57 -10.87
CA PHE A 47 1.16 -1.64 -12.00
C PHE A 47 0.36 -0.45 -11.48
N SER A 48 1.06 0.65 -11.13
CA SER A 48 0.43 1.79 -10.46
C SER A 48 0.31 3.02 -11.36
N PHE A 49 -0.74 3.79 -11.06
CA PHE A 49 -1.09 5.08 -11.63
C PHE A 49 -1.48 6.04 -10.51
N ALA A 50 -1.65 7.32 -10.84
CA ALA A 50 -2.27 8.28 -9.94
C ALA A 50 -3.33 9.09 -10.65
N ASN A 51 -4.42 9.37 -9.96
CA ASN A 51 -5.27 10.49 -10.27
C ASN A 51 -4.62 11.71 -9.61
N ALA A 52 -3.90 12.51 -10.40
CA ALA A 52 -3.11 13.62 -9.91
C ALA A 52 -3.55 14.93 -10.56
N GLU A 53 -3.60 15.99 -9.76
CA GLU A 53 -3.85 17.35 -10.22
C GLU A 53 -2.91 18.33 -9.51
N GLN A 54 -2.51 19.38 -10.20
CA GLN A 54 -1.72 20.47 -9.64
C GLN A 54 -2.43 21.80 -9.89
N ASN A 55 -2.83 22.48 -8.79
CA ASN A 55 -3.58 23.75 -8.84
C ASN A 55 -4.85 23.66 -9.71
N GLY A 56 -5.58 22.54 -9.64
CA GLY A 56 -6.80 22.29 -10.39
C GLY A 56 -6.59 21.79 -11.83
N ASN A 57 -5.36 21.68 -12.32
CA ASN A 57 -5.06 21.10 -13.62
C ASN A 57 -4.67 19.63 -13.47
N SER A 58 -5.30 18.75 -14.24
CA SER A 58 -4.97 17.34 -14.29
C SER A 58 -3.54 17.12 -14.78
N LEU A 59 -2.80 16.24 -14.10
CA LEU A 59 -1.46 15.82 -14.52
C LEU A 59 -1.52 14.47 -15.24
N GLY A 60 -0.72 14.32 -16.28
CA GLY A 60 -0.52 13.05 -16.96
C GLY A 60 0.05 11.99 -16.01
N SER A 61 -0.58 10.83 -15.96
CA SER A 61 -0.10 9.70 -15.17
C SER A 61 0.48 8.62 -16.08
N VAL A 62 1.75 8.30 -15.87
CA VAL A 62 2.46 7.26 -16.62
C VAL A 62 2.44 5.97 -15.82
N LEU A 63 2.21 4.84 -16.50
CA LEU A 63 2.30 3.52 -15.88
C LEU A 63 3.63 3.33 -15.15
N ARG A 64 3.55 3.01 -13.87
CA ARG A 64 4.71 2.65 -13.07
C ARG A 64 4.66 1.15 -12.75
N PHE A 65 5.63 0.41 -13.24
CA PHE A 65 5.83 -1.00 -12.91
C PHE A 65 6.76 -1.17 -11.71
N SER A 66 6.33 -1.93 -10.71
CA SER A 66 7.09 -2.23 -9.49
C SER A 66 7.11 -3.74 -9.24
N PRO A 67 8.16 -4.47 -9.70
CA PRO A 67 8.23 -5.92 -9.56
C PRO A 67 8.90 -6.40 -8.27
N VAL A 68 9.53 -5.53 -7.49
CA VAL A 68 10.38 -5.94 -6.36
C VAL A 68 9.96 -5.27 -5.05
N PHE A 69 10.24 -5.99 -3.94
CA PHE A 69 9.95 -5.56 -2.56
C PHE A 69 8.44 -5.33 -2.29
N ASN A 70 7.61 -6.15 -2.92
CA ASN A 70 6.18 -6.22 -2.63
C ASN A 70 5.89 -7.61 -2.06
N LEU A 71 5.95 -7.71 -0.74
CA LEU A 71 5.81 -8.96 0.00
C LEU A 71 4.68 -8.81 1.02
N GLN A 72 4.01 -9.91 1.29
CA GLN A 72 2.94 -9.92 2.28
C GLN A 72 2.87 -11.27 2.99
N VAL A 73 2.53 -11.20 4.27
CA VAL A 73 2.24 -12.34 5.13
C VAL A 73 0.82 -12.16 5.62
N MET A 74 -0.05 -13.13 5.32
CA MET A 74 -1.47 -13.06 5.63
C MET A 74 -1.84 -14.11 6.64
N VAL A 75 -2.61 -13.73 7.62
CA VAL A 75 -3.31 -14.62 8.55
C VAL A 75 -4.74 -14.77 8.07
N ASN A 76 -5.14 -15.97 7.76
CA ASN A 76 -6.44 -16.31 7.18
C ASN A 76 -7.23 -17.12 8.16
N GLN A 77 -8.54 -16.89 8.21
CA GLN A 77 -9.48 -17.71 8.94
C GLN A 77 -10.72 -17.99 8.06
N ASP A 78 -10.88 -19.23 7.64
CA ASP A 78 -12.03 -19.66 6.86
C ASP A 78 -13.14 -20.13 7.80
N MET A 79 -14.23 -19.37 7.85
CA MET A 79 -15.39 -19.64 8.71
C MET A 79 -16.32 -20.68 8.09
N SER A 80 -16.31 -20.77 6.76
CA SER A 80 -17.04 -21.77 5.98
C SER A 80 -16.31 -22.08 4.67
N LYS A 81 -16.84 -22.99 3.85
CA LYS A 81 -16.31 -23.24 2.49
C LYS A 81 -16.44 -22.04 1.55
N ASN A 82 -17.27 -21.07 1.90
CA ASN A 82 -17.63 -19.95 1.03
C ASN A 82 -17.36 -18.58 1.65
N PHE A 83 -16.93 -18.52 2.91
CA PHE A 83 -16.66 -17.27 3.60
C PHE A 83 -15.49 -17.39 4.56
N GLY A 84 -14.61 -16.37 4.54
CA GLY A 84 -13.48 -16.27 5.45
C GLY A 84 -13.06 -14.82 5.67
N LEU A 85 -12.25 -14.63 6.68
CA LEU A 85 -11.63 -13.35 7.02
C LEU A 85 -10.11 -13.43 6.81
N PHE A 86 -9.49 -12.30 6.63
CA PHE A 86 -8.03 -12.19 6.58
C PHE A 86 -7.53 -10.88 7.17
N THR A 87 -6.33 -10.94 7.71
CA THR A 87 -5.50 -9.80 8.08
C THR A 87 -4.03 -10.16 7.81
N GLY A 88 -3.09 -9.28 8.07
CA GLY A 88 -1.69 -9.61 7.87
C GLY A 88 -0.77 -8.41 7.91
N LEU A 89 0.42 -8.60 7.40
CA LEU A 89 1.40 -7.53 7.19
C LEU A 89 1.87 -7.54 5.74
N SER A 90 2.08 -6.37 5.20
CA SER A 90 2.61 -6.20 3.84
C SER A 90 3.70 -5.14 3.81
N VAL A 91 4.69 -5.36 2.94
CA VAL A 91 5.64 -4.32 2.55
C VAL A 91 5.47 -4.08 1.07
N ARG A 92 5.24 -2.82 0.68
CA ARG A 92 4.99 -2.46 -0.72
C ARG A 92 5.80 -1.25 -1.16
N ASN A 93 6.21 -1.31 -2.41
CA ASN A 93 6.83 -0.21 -3.13
C ASN A 93 5.76 0.49 -3.97
N VAL A 94 5.12 1.51 -3.39
CA VAL A 94 4.01 2.26 -4.00
C VAL A 94 4.50 3.61 -4.53
N GLY A 95 3.84 4.13 -5.56
CA GLY A 95 4.16 5.44 -6.11
C GLY A 95 3.61 5.62 -7.52
N TYR A 96 3.95 6.74 -8.14
CA TYR A 96 3.50 7.08 -9.48
C TYR A 96 4.55 7.87 -10.25
N ILE A 97 4.30 8.07 -11.54
CA ILE A 97 5.12 8.87 -12.45
C ILE A 97 4.20 9.88 -13.13
N THR A 98 4.66 11.12 -13.20
CA THR A 98 4.03 12.18 -14.01
C THR A 98 5.08 12.86 -14.88
N ASP A 99 4.69 13.26 -16.09
CA ASP A 99 5.56 13.97 -17.02
C ASP A 99 5.31 15.49 -17.01
N ASP A 100 4.26 15.96 -16.33
CA ASP A 100 3.73 17.33 -16.43
C ASP A 100 3.84 18.10 -15.10
N TYR A 101 4.71 17.68 -14.19
CA TYR A 101 4.88 18.38 -12.91
C TYR A 101 5.52 19.75 -13.13
N LYS A 102 4.80 20.83 -12.78
CA LYS A 102 5.30 22.18 -12.83
C LYS A 102 5.97 22.54 -11.49
N ASP A 103 7.28 22.81 -11.53
CA ASP A 103 8.04 23.18 -10.34
C ASP A 103 7.67 24.59 -9.85
N PRO A 104 7.20 24.78 -8.61
CA PRO A 104 6.84 26.10 -8.08
C PRO A 104 8.02 27.07 -7.95
N ALA A 105 9.26 26.57 -7.91
CA ALA A 105 10.43 27.40 -7.74
C ALA A 105 10.88 28.09 -9.03
N ASN A 106 10.76 27.42 -10.18
CA ASN A 106 11.26 27.92 -11.46
C ASN A 106 10.23 27.92 -12.60
N ASN A 107 9.00 27.42 -12.34
CA ASN A 107 7.91 27.27 -13.31
C ASN A 107 8.20 26.33 -14.50
N LEU A 108 9.28 25.56 -14.47
CA LEU A 108 9.60 24.56 -15.49
C LEU A 108 8.79 23.27 -15.29
N ILE A 109 8.57 22.56 -16.39
CA ILE A 109 7.86 21.27 -16.37
C ILE A 109 8.89 20.15 -16.35
N TYR A 110 8.71 19.22 -15.40
CA TYR A 110 9.59 18.09 -15.21
C TYR A 110 8.82 16.77 -15.18
N LYS A 111 9.47 15.72 -15.66
CA LYS A 111 9.06 14.36 -15.36
C LYS A 111 9.48 14.01 -13.93
N LYS A 112 8.53 13.65 -13.09
CA LYS A 112 8.76 13.25 -11.69
C LYS A 112 8.37 11.78 -11.48
N LYS A 113 9.22 11.07 -10.73
CA LYS A 113 8.94 9.71 -10.24
C LYS A 113 8.93 9.73 -8.72
N PHE A 114 7.76 9.48 -8.14
CA PHE A 114 7.55 9.43 -6.70
C PHE A 114 7.35 7.99 -6.25
N ARG A 115 7.90 7.63 -5.10
CA ARG A 115 7.66 6.34 -4.47
C ARG A 115 7.85 6.37 -2.97
N THR A 116 7.12 5.50 -2.28
CA THR A 116 7.33 5.14 -0.88
C THR A 116 7.48 3.64 -0.73
N TYR A 117 8.16 3.21 0.34
CA TYR A 117 7.99 1.88 0.88
C TYR A 117 7.05 1.98 2.06
N ASN A 118 6.00 1.17 2.01
CA ASN A 118 4.92 1.19 2.99
C ASN A 118 4.85 -0.14 3.74
N LEU A 119 4.69 -0.07 5.06
CA LEU A 119 4.30 -1.21 5.88
C LEU A 119 2.80 -1.16 6.08
N GLY A 120 2.08 -2.16 5.58
CA GLY A 120 0.62 -2.21 5.57
C GLY A 120 0.03 -3.24 6.52
N LEU A 121 -1.14 -2.91 7.05
CA LEU A 121 -2.00 -3.78 7.84
C LEU A 121 -3.36 -3.88 7.13
N PRO A 122 -3.58 -4.92 6.30
CA PRO A 122 -4.87 -5.18 5.69
C PRO A 122 -5.84 -5.87 6.66
N LEU A 123 -7.11 -5.58 6.49
CA LEU A 123 -8.23 -6.29 7.11
C LEU A 123 -9.32 -6.49 6.06
N GLY A 124 -9.80 -7.72 5.90
CA GLY A 124 -10.79 -8.00 4.87
C GLY A 124 -11.48 -9.35 5.00
N PHE A 125 -12.29 -9.62 3.99
CA PHE A 125 -13.11 -10.84 3.89
C PHE A 125 -12.93 -11.51 2.53
N LYS A 126 -13.25 -12.79 2.49
CA LYS A 126 -13.23 -13.65 1.30
C LYS A 126 -14.60 -14.25 1.10
N VAL A 127 -15.12 -14.23 -0.14
CA VAL A 127 -16.45 -14.77 -0.49
C VAL A 127 -16.37 -15.54 -1.80
N GLY A 128 -16.91 -16.75 -1.82
CA GLY A 128 -16.93 -17.64 -2.97
C GLY A 128 -16.43 -19.03 -2.61
N ASN A 129 -16.04 -19.81 -3.58
CA ASN A 129 -15.47 -21.14 -3.32
C ASN A 129 -14.00 -20.99 -2.89
N LEU A 130 -13.74 -21.05 -1.57
CA LEU A 130 -12.39 -20.81 -1.01
C LEU A 130 -11.35 -21.85 -1.43
N ASP A 131 -11.79 -23.03 -1.88
CA ASP A 131 -10.90 -24.08 -2.42
C ASP A 131 -10.53 -23.82 -3.89
N LYS A 132 -11.35 -23.04 -4.62
CA LYS A 132 -11.19 -22.82 -6.07
C LYS A 132 -11.00 -21.34 -6.39
N THR A 133 -12.10 -20.65 -6.69
CA THR A 133 -12.12 -19.24 -7.07
C THR A 133 -13.00 -18.47 -6.09
N PHE A 134 -12.50 -17.36 -5.59
CA PHE A 134 -13.25 -16.49 -4.70
C PHE A 134 -12.87 -15.03 -4.89
N PHE A 135 -13.80 -14.17 -4.55
CA PHE A 135 -13.59 -12.73 -4.43
C PHE A 135 -13.14 -12.39 -3.01
N TYR A 136 -12.39 -11.32 -2.90
CA TYR A 136 -12.05 -10.75 -1.60
C TYR A 136 -12.08 -9.24 -1.68
N GLY A 137 -12.31 -8.63 -0.52
CA GLY A 137 -12.28 -7.19 -0.37
C GLY A 137 -11.88 -6.80 1.04
N GLY A 138 -11.37 -5.59 1.18
CA GLY A 138 -10.93 -5.13 2.48
C GLY A 138 -10.42 -3.70 2.47
N TYR A 139 -9.94 -3.32 3.62
CA TYR A 139 -9.32 -2.02 3.88
C TYR A 139 -7.91 -2.21 4.40
N GLU A 140 -7.02 -1.32 4.04
CA GLU A 140 -5.63 -1.40 4.46
C GLU A 140 -5.14 -0.02 4.90
N VAL A 141 -4.50 0.01 6.06
CA VAL A 141 -3.76 1.18 6.57
C VAL A 141 -2.28 0.89 6.41
N GLU A 142 -1.55 1.86 5.91
CA GLU A 142 -0.13 1.74 5.62
C GLU A 142 0.67 2.87 6.26
N LEU A 143 1.85 2.53 6.75
CA LEU A 143 2.86 3.46 7.24
C LEU A 143 3.95 3.62 6.17
N ALA A 144 4.07 4.80 5.59
CA ALA A 144 5.11 5.12 4.62
C ALA A 144 6.43 5.42 5.34
N PHE A 145 7.35 4.46 5.34
CA PHE A 145 8.59 4.57 6.10
C PHE A 145 9.81 5.02 5.30
N SER A 146 9.79 4.90 3.96
CA SER A 146 10.89 5.36 3.11
C SER A 146 10.35 6.07 1.88
N TYR A 147 10.80 7.29 1.65
CA TYR A 147 10.42 8.13 0.51
C TYR A 147 11.56 8.26 -0.48
N LYS A 148 11.22 8.32 -1.77
CA LYS A 148 12.14 8.63 -2.85
C LYS A 148 11.45 9.39 -3.97
N GLU A 149 12.08 10.47 -4.38
CA GLU A 149 11.70 11.28 -5.52
C GLU A 149 12.87 11.35 -6.50
N LYS A 150 12.56 11.35 -7.80
CA LYS A 150 13.54 11.58 -8.86
C LYS A 150 12.96 12.58 -9.86
N THR A 151 13.75 13.57 -10.23
CA THR A 151 13.42 14.56 -11.25
C THR A 151 14.21 14.26 -12.52
N TYR A 152 13.55 14.37 -13.65
CA TYR A 152 14.14 14.17 -14.98
C TYR A 152 13.84 15.36 -15.87
N GLU A 153 14.82 15.75 -16.68
CA GLU A 153 14.73 16.77 -17.73
C GLU A 153 15.36 16.22 -19.01
N GLY A 154 14.64 16.31 -20.14
CA GLY A 154 15.13 15.76 -21.41
C GLY A 154 15.46 14.25 -21.42
N GLY A 155 14.98 13.51 -20.45
CA GLY A 155 15.30 12.08 -20.25
C GLY A 155 16.39 11.81 -19.21
N ASP A 156 17.21 12.80 -18.90
CA ASP A 156 18.29 12.70 -17.91
C ASP A 156 17.80 12.95 -16.49
N LYS A 157 18.31 12.15 -15.55
CA LYS A 157 18.01 12.34 -14.14
C LYS A 157 18.85 13.48 -13.57
N ILE A 158 18.22 14.62 -13.27
CA ILE A 158 18.87 15.82 -12.74
C ILE A 158 18.87 15.91 -11.21
N ASP A 159 17.87 15.24 -10.54
CA ASP A 159 17.81 15.28 -9.07
C ASP A 159 17.28 13.97 -8.47
N LYS A 160 17.63 13.74 -7.22
CA LYS A 160 17.19 12.60 -6.43
C LYS A 160 17.10 12.95 -4.95
N ILE A 161 15.92 12.87 -4.39
CA ILE A 161 15.64 13.05 -2.96
C ILE A 161 15.30 11.70 -2.34
N THR A 162 15.81 11.42 -1.14
CA THR A 162 15.48 10.24 -0.36
C THR A 162 15.36 10.61 1.12
N GLY A 163 14.48 9.94 1.84
CA GLY A 163 14.31 10.16 3.27
C GLY A 163 13.55 9.02 3.96
N TRP A 164 13.90 8.76 5.20
CA TRP A 164 13.14 7.88 6.09
C TRP A 164 12.11 8.70 6.84
N PHE A 165 10.86 8.20 6.93
CA PHE A 165 9.75 8.90 7.58
C PHE A 165 9.66 10.38 7.16
N SER A 166 9.71 10.59 5.85
CA SER A 166 9.80 11.92 5.24
C SER A 166 8.51 12.71 5.44
N ASP A 167 8.64 13.99 5.80
CA ASP A 167 7.49 14.92 5.86
C ASP A 167 6.98 15.34 4.47
N ARG A 168 7.62 14.90 3.37
CA ARG A 168 7.23 15.20 1.98
C ARG A 168 6.00 14.42 1.52
N ASN A 169 5.72 13.29 2.13
CA ASN A 169 4.56 12.45 1.86
C ASN A 169 3.69 12.30 3.11
N GLU A 170 2.43 11.93 2.90
CA GLU A 170 1.59 11.50 4.00
C GLU A 170 2.16 10.26 4.65
N LEU A 171 2.35 10.32 5.97
CA LEU A 171 2.96 9.22 6.73
C LEU A 171 2.03 8.01 6.81
N PHE A 172 0.73 8.27 7.01
CA PHE A 172 -0.30 7.25 7.04
C PHE A 172 -1.12 7.31 5.77
N GLN A 173 -1.05 6.24 5.01
CA GLN A 173 -1.82 6.04 3.80
C GLN A 173 -2.84 4.95 4.03
N HIS A 174 -3.99 5.06 3.40
CA HIS A 174 -5.06 4.10 3.57
C HIS A 174 -5.94 4.00 2.33
N GLY A 175 -6.60 2.86 2.16
CA GLY A 175 -7.44 2.65 0.99
C GLY A 175 -8.16 1.31 0.99
N PHE A 176 -9.04 1.15 0.00
CA PHE A 176 -9.75 -0.08 -0.26
C PHE A 176 -8.97 -0.98 -1.21
N LEU A 177 -9.07 -2.27 -0.97
CA LEU A 177 -8.56 -3.29 -1.87
C LEU A 177 -9.67 -4.29 -2.22
N THR A 178 -9.61 -4.80 -3.42
CA THR A 178 -10.49 -5.89 -3.88
C THR A 178 -9.75 -6.76 -4.89
N GLY A 179 -10.17 -7.98 -5.04
CA GLY A 179 -9.54 -8.86 -6.01
C GLY A 179 -10.21 -10.21 -6.16
N VAL A 180 -9.64 -11.01 -7.02
CA VAL A 180 -10.08 -12.37 -7.34
C VAL A 180 -8.91 -13.32 -7.17
N GLN A 181 -9.09 -14.33 -6.35
CA GLN A 181 -8.18 -15.46 -6.23
C GLN A 181 -8.62 -16.55 -7.21
N PHE A 182 -7.69 -16.99 -8.04
CA PHE A 182 -7.85 -18.11 -8.95
C PHE A 182 -7.21 -19.38 -8.40
N PRO A 183 -7.53 -20.55 -8.95
CA PRO A 183 -6.81 -21.78 -8.66
C PRO A 183 -5.30 -21.63 -8.89
N ARG A 184 -4.49 -22.48 -8.24
CA ARG A 184 -3.03 -22.50 -8.34
C ARG A 184 -2.32 -21.25 -7.80
N GLY A 185 -2.99 -20.48 -6.92
CA GLY A 185 -2.34 -19.37 -6.21
C GLY A 185 -2.21 -18.06 -6.98
N VAL A 186 -2.72 -17.96 -8.20
CA VAL A 186 -2.74 -16.70 -8.97
C VAL A 186 -3.86 -15.80 -8.46
N ASN A 187 -3.57 -14.52 -8.33
CA ASN A 187 -4.50 -13.53 -7.77
C ASN A 187 -4.36 -12.21 -8.52
N VAL A 188 -5.48 -11.62 -8.88
CA VAL A 188 -5.56 -10.26 -9.45
C VAL A 188 -6.17 -9.36 -8.41
N LYS A 189 -5.49 -8.24 -8.09
CA LYS A 189 -5.94 -7.27 -7.11
C LYS A 189 -5.99 -5.88 -7.72
N PHE A 190 -6.97 -5.11 -7.29
CA PHE A 190 -7.07 -3.66 -7.45
C PHE A 190 -7.02 -3.01 -6.09
N LYS A 191 -6.29 -1.90 -5.96
CA LYS A 191 -6.28 -1.07 -4.76
C LYS A 191 -6.40 0.39 -5.15
N TYR A 192 -7.20 1.13 -4.38
CA TYR A 192 -7.36 2.58 -4.48
C TYR A 192 -7.06 3.22 -3.13
N TYR A 193 -6.14 4.19 -3.11
CA TYR A 193 -5.81 4.96 -1.93
C TYR A 193 -6.77 6.15 -1.79
N LEU A 194 -7.42 6.25 -0.63
CA LEU A 194 -8.27 7.38 -0.27
C LEU A 194 -7.45 8.56 0.24
N SER A 195 -6.29 8.27 0.84
CA SER A 195 -5.35 9.30 1.28
C SER A 195 -4.60 9.90 0.11
N GLU A 196 -4.26 11.17 0.22
CA GLU A 196 -3.30 11.83 -0.65
C GLU A 196 -1.91 11.19 -0.49
N PHE A 197 -1.12 11.21 -1.56
CA PHE A 197 0.25 10.72 -1.49
C PHE A 197 1.20 11.75 -0.89
N HIS A 198 1.04 13.03 -1.26
CA HIS A 198 1.91 14.12 -0.81
C HIS A 198 1.34 14.85 0.39
N ASN A 199 2.25 15.29 1.27
CA ASN A 199 1.93 16.29 2.28
C ASN A 199 2.00 17.68 1.64
N GLN A 200 0.85 18.26 1.36
CA GLN A 200 0.72 19.57 0.71
C GLN A 200 1.24 20.73 1.58
N ASP A 201 1.35 20.53 2.90
CA ASP A 201 1.85 21.52 3.84
C ASP A 201 3.36 21.47 4.04
N TYR A 202 4.04 20.50 3.42
CA TYR A 202 5.49 20.42 3.48
C TYR A 202 6.13 21.68 2.90
N THR A 203 7.03 22.28 3.68
CA THR A 203 7.78 23.48 3.27
C THR A 203 9.28 23.19 3.34
N THR A 204 10.01 23.57 2.31
CA THR A 204 11.48 23.48 2.28
C THR A 204 12.13 24.54 3.16
N ASN A 205 13.43 24.39 3.42
CA ASN A 205 14.22 25.42 4.12
C ASN A 205 14.23 26.77 3.39
N ALA A 206 14.01 26.78 2.07
CA ALA A 206 13.88 28.00 1.27
C ALA A 206 12.44 28.57 1.27
N ASN A 207 11.58 28.11 2.18
CA ASN A 207 10.18 28.53 2.31
C ASN A 207 9.31 28.26 1.07
N VAL A 208 9.66 27.25 0.26
CA VAL A 208 8.89 26.81 -0.92
C VAL A 208 8.06 25.60 -0.53
N LYS A 209 6.78 25.55 -0.97
CA LYS A 209 5.90 24.38 -0.84
C LYS A 209 5.86 23.59 -2.16
N PRO A 210 6.75 22.61 -2.37
CA PRO A 210 6.84 21.89 -3.66
C PRO A 210 5.59 21.06 -3.97
N TYR A 211 4.82 20.67 -2.96
CA TYR A 211 3.60 19.88 -3.13
C TYR A 211 2.34 20.69 -2.82
N GLY A 212 2.46 22.01 -2.63
CA GLY A 212 1.30 22.90 -2.45
C GLY A 212 0.38 22.83 -3.69
N GLY A 213 -0.90 22.49 -3.47
CA GLY A 213 -1.88 22.31 -4.55
C GLY A 213 -1.69 21.04 -5.41
N LEU A 214 -0.74 20.16 -5.06
CA LEU A 214 -0.55 18.85 -5.72
C LEU A 214 -1.35 17.79 -4.99
N LYS A 215 -2.52 17.46 -5.50
CA LYS A 215 -3.34 16.33 -5.05
C LYS A 215 -2.97 15.09 -5.85
N SER A 216 -2.95 13.92 -5.20
CA SER A 216 -2.59 12.69 -5.88
C SER A 216 -3.07 11.46 -5.13
N ASN A 217 -4.11 10.81 -5.65
CA ASN A 217 -4.60 9.54 -5.16
C ASN A 217 -4.06 8.42 -6.04
N ILE A 218 -3.30 7.52 -5.44
CA ILE A 218 -2.74 6.38 -6.16
C ILE A 218 -3.79 5.28 -6.30
N PHE A 219 -3.76 4.61 -7.42
CA PHE A 219 -4.43 3.32 -7.61
C PHE A 219 -3.52 2.37 -8.37
N TYR A 220 -3.72 1.08 -8.15
CA TYR A 220 -2.95 0.09 -8.87
C TYR A 220 -3.71 -1.21 -9.12
N PHE A 221 -3.30 -1.89 -10.18
CA PHE A 221 -3.57 -3.30 -10.39
C PHE A 221 -2.34 -4.10 -10.04
N SER A 222 -2.54 -5.30 -9.53
CA SER A 222 -1.41 -6.19 -9.28
C SER A 222 -1.74 -7.65 -9.53
N LEU A 223 -0.69 -8.38 -9.89
CA LEU A 223 -0.67 -9.82 -9.93
C LEU A 223 0.02 -10.33 -8.67
N ASN A 224 -0.68 -11.14 -7.89
CA ASN A 224 -0.16 -11.75 -6.69
C ASN A 224 -0.03 -13.25 -6.90
N PHE A 225 0.99 -13.81 -6.25
CA PHE A 225 1.23 -15.25 -6.24
C PHE A 225 1.19 -15.75 -4.80
N PHE A 226 0.42 -16.81 -4.54
CA PHE A 226 0.28 -17.52 -3.26
C PHE A 226 -0.27 -16.68 -2.10
N LEU A 227 -1.01 -15.61 -2.39
CA LEU A 227 -1.53 -14.68 -1.37
C LEU A 227 -2.40 -15.37 -0.32
N PHE A 228 -3.28 -16.29 -0.74
CA PHE A 228 -4.24 -16.96 0.12
C PHE A 228 -4.13 -18.49 0.11
N LYS A 229 -3.13 -19.04 -0.57
CA LYS A 229 -2.92 -20.49 -0.66
C LYS A 229 -1.49 -20.86 -0.33
N ASN A 230 -1.31 -21.86 0.52
CA ASN A 230 0.00 -22.40 0.82
C ASN A 230 0.41 -23.40 -0.26
N LEU A 231 1.71 -23.39 -0.64
CA LEU A 231 2.28 -24.33 -1.61
C LEU A 231 2.10 -25.81 -1.20
N ASP A 232 2.09 -26.10 0.10
CA ASP A 232 1.94 -27.47 0.62
C ASP A 232 0.61 -28.13 0.27
N MET A 233 -0.40 -27.35 -0.16
CA MET A 233 -1.69 -27.90 -0.61
C MET A 233 -1.69 -28.43 -2.06
N TYR A 234 -0.59 -28.20 -2.81
CA TYR A 234 -0.48 -28.65 -4.20
C TYR A 234 0.31 -29.93 -4.39
N TYR A 235 1.00 -30.39 -3.35
CA TYR A 235 1.90 -31.56 -3.40
C TYR A 235 1.40 -32.74 -2.54
N LYS A 236 0.11 -32.74 -2.16
CA LYS A 236 -0.54 -33.89 -1.52
C LYS A 236 -1.48 -34.60 -2.45
#